data_09fbbff4decb504574748bdda7cfb778
#
_entry.id   09fbbff4decb504574748bdda7cfb778
#
_cell.length_a   1.000
_cell.length_b   1.000
_cell.length_c   1.000
_cell.angle_alpha   90.00
_cell.angle_beta   90.00
_cell.angle_gamma   90.00
#
_symmetry.space_group_name_H-M   'P 1'
#
loop_
_entity.id
_entity.type
_entity.pdbx_description
1 polymer ?
#
loop_
_entity_poly.entity_id
_entity_poly.type
_entity_poly.pdbx_seq_one_letter_code
_entity_poly.pdbx_strand_id
1 'polypeptide(L)'
;TFTAKADEGMWLIHLMAQTNYEAMKAKGVELSAEEIYSETTPSLKDAIVALDFGSCTGSMISKNGLMITNHHCAYDDIQKLSSLEHDYLKNGFWSKNQGEEIRIPGKTVMFLDRVIDVTDEYREVLKNFEKDDGSIPYTSRRANSVIEKKYAKKGFEASCAAMLRGNKYYLFYYKVYEDVRLVAAPPTCFGAFGKDTDNWSWPQHKGDFAM
;
A
#
# COMPACT_ATOMS: atom_id res chain seq x y z
N THR A 1 -18.75 -25.95 -21.97
CA THR A 1 -17.55 -25.64 -21.22
C THR A 1 -17.23 -24.14 -21.40
N PHE A 2 -17.52 -23.33 -20.38
CA PHE A 2 -17.03 -21.95 -20.33
C PHE A 2 -15.54 -21.99 -20.05
N THR A 3 -14.71 -21.71 -21.02
CA THR A 3 -13.30 -21.42 -20.78
C THR A 3 -13.21 -20.02 -20.19
N ALA A 4 -13.03 -19.91 -18.88
CA ALA A 4 -12.65 -18.65 -18.26
C ALA A 4 -11.25 -18.29 -18.78
N LYS A 5 -11.16 -17.26 -19.60
CA LYS A 5 -9.89 -16.71 -20.07
C LYS A 5 -9.45 -15.68 -19.02
N ALA A 6 -8.49 -16.06 -18.19
CA ALA A 6 -7.89 -15.11 -17.26
C ALA A 6 -6.97 -14.17 -18.03
N ASP A 7 -7.00 -12.89 -17.68
CA ASP A 7 -5.99 -11.94 -18.15
C ASP A 7 -4.75 -12.09 -17.30
N GLU A 8 -3.61 -12.11 -17.96
CA GLU A 8 -2.31 -12.25 -17.29
C GLU A 8 -1.65 -10.87 -17.10
N GLY A 9 -0.91 -10.74 -16.00
CA GLY A 9 -0.04 -9.61 -15.73
C GLY A 9 -0.58 -8.63 -14.69
N MET A 10 0.35 -7.87 -14.11
CA MET A 10 0.07 -6.71 -13.27
C MET A 10 0.35 -5.44 -14.08
N TRP A 11 -0.70 -4.69 -14.36
CA TRP A 11 -0.59 -3.46 -15.13
C TRP A 11 -0.22 -2.27 -14.24
N LEU A 12 0.68 -1.42 -14.73
CA LEU A 12 1.05 -0.20 -14.02
C LEU A 12 -0.10 0.81 -14.12
N ILE A 13 -0.70 1.14 -13.00
CA ILE A 13 -1.94 1.93 -12.94
C ILE A 13 -1.79 3.30 -13.62
N HIS A 14 -0.63 3.96 -13.48
CA HIS A 14 -0.36 5.26 -14.09
C HIS A 14 -0.21 5.19 -15.62
N LEU A 15 0.00 4.00 -16.19
CA LEU A 15 0.06 3.77 -17.64
C LEU A 15 -1.25 3.17 -18.19
N MET A 16 -2.22 2.87 -17.34
CA MET A 16 -3.43 2.14 -17.69
C MET A 16 -4.21 2.79 -18.85
N ALA A 17 -4.33 4.11 -18.84
CA ALA A 17 -5.03 4.85 -19.92
C ALA A 17 -4.43 4.59 -21.31
N GLN A 18 -3.12 4.30 -21.37
CA GLN A 18 -2.38 4.11 -22.60
C GLN A 18 -2.24 2.63 -23.00
N THR A 19 -2.38 1.71 -22.04
CA THR A 19 -2.01 0.31 -22.23
C THR A 19 -3.21 -0.63 -22.31
N ASN A 20 -4.12 -0.58 -21.36
CA ASN A 20 -5.15 -1.60 -21.21
C ASN A 20 -6.56 -1.08 -20.91
N TYR A 21 -6.78 0.23 -20.89
CA TYR A 21 -8.08 0.81 -20.58
C TYR A 21 -9.20 0.38 -21.54
N GLU A 22 -8.93 0.32 -22.85
CA GLU A 22 -9.92 -0.14 -23.83
C GLU A 22 -10.32 -1.61 -23.62
N ALA A 23 -9.37 -2.46 -23.22
CA ALA A 23 -9.67 -3.85 -22.87
C ALA A 23 -10.52 -3.95 -21.57
N MET A 24 -10.29 -3.06 -20.61
CA MET A 24 -11.10 -2.97 -19.40
C MET A 24 -12.53 -2.52 -19.70
N LYS A 25 -12.71 -1.51 -20.55
CA LYS A 25 -14.02 -1.06 -21.04
C LYS A 25 -14.78 -2.18 -21.74
N ALA A 26 -14.12 -2.92 -22.62
CA ALA A 26 -14.72 -4.05 -23.31
C ALA A 26 -15.22 -5.16 -22.36
N LYS A 27 -14.70 -5.19 -21.13
CA LYS A 27 -15.13 -6.10 -20.05
C LYS A 27 -16.16 -5.50 -19.09
N GLY A 28 -16.62 -4.29 -19.36
CA GLY A 28 -17.70 -3.65 -18.61
C GLY A 28 -17.22 -2.68 -17.51
N VAL A 29 -15.97 -2.21 -17.55
CA VAL A 29 -15.54 -1.12 -16.66
C VAL A 29 -16.19 0.18 -17.13
N GLU A 30 -16.99 0.79 -16.27
CA GLU A 30 -17.71 2.04 -16.53
C GLU A 30 -16.93 3.29 -16.13
N LEU A 31 -15.99 3.17 -15.17
CA LEU A 31 -15.15 4.28 -14.74
C LEU A 31 -14.22 4.74 -15.87
N SER A 32 -14.06 6.04 -16.02
CA SER A 32 -13.05 6.62 -16.92
C SER A 32 -11.62 6.34 -16.42
N ALA A 33 -10.64 6.47 -17.30
CA ALA A 33 -9.24 6.31 -16.92
C ALA A 33 -8.83 7.33 -15.84
N GLU A 34 -9.34 8.57 -15.89
CA GLU A 34 -9.07 9.60 -14.91
C GLU A 34 -9.74 9.32 -13.56
N GLU A 35 -10.95 8.74 -13.54
CA GLU A 35 -11.59 8.32 -12.29
C GLU A 35 -10.86 7.18 -11.60
N ILE A 36 -10.12 6.35 -12.35
CA ILE A 36 -9.29 5.29 -11.78
C ILE A 36 -7.95 5.84 -11.30
N TYR A 37 -7.27 6.63 -12.13
CA TYR A 37 -5.97 7.23 -11.82
C TYR A 37 -5.88 8.65 -12.37
N SER A 38 -5.68 9.61 -11.48
CA SER A 38 -5.34 10.99 -11.81
C SER A 38 -4.31 11.54 -10.82
N GLU A 39 -3.43 12.42 -11.30
CA GLU A 39 -2.48 13.15 -10.45
C GLU A 39 -2.98 14.55 -10.09
N THR A 40 -4.06 15.00 -10.73
CA THR A 40 -4.58 16.36 -10.62
C THR A 40 -5.96 16.44 -10.01
N THR A 41 -6.76 15.38 -10.14
CA THR A 41 -8.12 15.30 -9.62
C THR A 41 -8.27 14.08 -8.72
N PRO A 42 -9.22 14.09 -7.77
CA PRO A 42 -9.52 12.91 -6.95
C PRO A 42 -9.88 11.72 -7.83
N SER A 43 -9.29 10.56 -7.54
CA SER A 43 -9.49 9.33 -8.30
C SER A 43 -9.48 8.11 -7.36
N LEU A 44 -9.81 6.93 -7.90
CA LEU A 44 -9.85 5.68 -7.13
C LEU A 44 -8.50 5.37 -6.45
N LYS A 45 -7.37 5.79 -7.05
CA LYS A 45 -6.04 5.63 -6.42
C LYS A 45 -5.97 6.26 -5.03
N ASP A 46 -6.70 7.36 -4.79
CA ASP A 46 -6.65 8.09 -3.52
C ASP A 46 -7.43 7.37 -2.40
N ALA A 47 -8.22 6.36 -2.76
CA ALA A 47 -8.89 5.49 -1.79
C ALA A 47 -7.98 4.36 -1.29
N ILE A 48 -6.87 4.09 -1.95
CA ILE A 48 -5.94 3.02 -1.59
C ILE A 48 -4.66 3.63 -1.03
N VAL A 49 -4.24 3.16 0.13
CA VAL A 49 -3.08 3.66 0.85
C VAL A 49 -2.09 2.56 1.16
N ALA A 50 -0.82 2.91 1.24
CA ALA A 50 0.23 2.02 1.74
C ALA A 50 0.44 2.28 3.24
N LEU A 51 0.61 1.21 4.00
CA LEU A 51 0.94 1.25 5.42
C LEU A 51 2.44 0.99 5.59
N ASP A 52 3.09 1.73 6.49
CA ASP A 52 4.48 1.50 6.91
C ASP A 52 5.42 1.19 5.73
N PHE A 53 5.53 2.11 4.80
CA PHE A 53 6.39 2.00 3.62
C PHE A 53 6.05 0.81 2.70
N GLY A 54 4.78 0.39 2.68
CA GLY A 54 4.28 -0.66 1.79
C GLY A 54 4.30 -2.07 2.39
N SER A 55 4.42 -2.20 3.71
CA SER A 55 4.29 -3.49 4.41
C SER A 55 2.90 -4.09 4.23
N CYS A 56 1.88 -3.23 4.21
CA CYS A 56 0.47 -3.57 3.99
C CYS A 56 -0.24 -2.47 3.20
N THR A 57 -1.50 -2.72 2.86
CA THR A 57 -2.39 -1.73 2.24
C THR A 57 -3.64 -1.52 3.07
N GLY A 58 -4.25 -0.35 2.92
CA GLY A 58 -5.55 -0.03 3.48
C GLY A 58 -6.44 0.63 2.43
N SER A 59 -7.73 0.67 2.71
CA SER A 59 -8.73 1.34 1.88
C SER A 59 -9.43 2.42 2.68
N MET A 60 -9.43 3.64 2.17
CA MET A 60 -10.18 4.75 2.77
C MET A 60 -11.65 4.56 2.51
N ILE A 61 -12.45 4.51 3.57
CA ILE A 61 -13.91 4.29 3.50
C ILE A 61 -14.72 5.51 3.94
N SER A 62 -14.06 6.57 4.36
CA SER A 62 -14.72 7.85 4.63
C SER A 62 -13.85 9.06 4.31
N LYS A 63 -14.50 10.18 4.05
CA LYS A 63 -13.84 11.49 3.88
C LYS A 63 -13.18 12.03 5.17
N ASN A 64 -13.48 11.46 6.31
CA ASN A 64 -12.99 11.89 7.61
C ASN A 64 -11.75 11.07 8.08
N GLY A 65 -11.15 10.29 7.18
CA GLY A 65 -9.93 9.54 7.47
C GLY A 65 -10.15 8.13 8.01
N LEU A 66 -11.39 7.60 8.03
CA LEU A 66 -11.60 6.21 8.40
C LEU A 66 -11.08 5.28 7.31
N MET A 67 -10.18 4.39 7.69
CA MET A 67 -9.52 3.41 6.84
C MET A 67 -9.81 2.01 7.34
N ILE A 68 -9.95 1.05 6.43
CA ILE A 68 -10.02 -0.38 6.74
C ILE A 68 -8.79 -1.08 6.17
N THR A 69 -8.23 -2.00 6.95
CA THR A 69 -7.13 -2.88 6.56
C THR A 69 -7.36 -4.29 7.12
N ASN A 70 -6.46 -5.22 6.86
CA ASN A 70 -6.52 -6.55 7.44
C ASN A 70 -6.09 -6.55 8.92
N HIS A 71 -6.68 -7.42 9.73
CA HIS A 71 -6.31 -7.57 11.14
C HIS A 71 -4.84 -7.97 11.30
N HIS A 72 -4.35 -8.89 10.46
CA HIS A 72 -2.96 -9.31 10.50
C HIS A 72 -1.97 -8.17 10.17
N CYS A 73 -2.38 -7.15 9.41
CA CYS A 73 -1.58 -5.94 9.16
C CYS A 73 -1.48 -5.02 10.37
N ALA A 74 -2.46 -5.09 11.27
CA ALA A 74 -2.50 -4.30 12.51
C ALA A 74 -2.11 -5.12 13.75
N TYR A 75 -1.82 -6.41 13.61
CA TYR A 75 -1.65 -7.36 14.72
C TYR A 75 -0.59 -6.89 15.73
N ASP A 76 0.61 -6.55 15.24
CA ASP A 76 1.71 -6.10 16.09
C ASP A 76 1.39 -4.77 16.79
N ASP A 77 0.65 -3.90 16.12
CA ASP A 77 0.24 -2.61 16.69
C ASP A 77 -0.81 -2.81 17.79
N ILE A 78 -1.82 -3.66 17.54
CA ILE A 78 -2.83 -4.03 18.54
C ILE A 78 -2.16 -4.68 19.74
N GLN A 79 -1.18 -5.55 19.51
CA GLN A 79 -0.42 -6.20 20.59
C GLN A 79 0.35 -5.17 21.43
N LYS A 80 1.05 -4.22 20.81
CA LYS A 80 1.80 -3.16 21.50
C LYS A 80 0.89 -2.24 22.32
N LEU A 81 -0.34 -2.02 21.87
CA LEU A 81 -1.32 -1.21 22.58
C LEU A 81 -2.02 -1.98 23.72
N SER A 82 -1.95 -3.31 23.69
CA SER A 82 -2.56 -4.16 24.72
C SER A 82 -1.79 -4.13 26.02
N SER A 83 -2.48 -4.32 27.15
CA SER A 83 -1.95 -4.47 28.49
C SER A 83 -2.63 -5.61 29.22
N LEU A 84 -2.18 -5.93 30.45
CA LEU A 84 -2.83 -6.95 31.29
C LEU A 84 -4.29 -6.58 31.64
N GLU A 85 -4.60 -5.28 31.71
CA GLU A 85 -5.93 -4.77 32.01
C GLU A 85 -6.79 -4.63 30.75
N HIS A 86 -6.16 -4.38 29.62
CA HIS A 86 -6.81 -4.14 28.31
C HIS A 86 -6.14 -4.99 27.21
N ASP A 87 -6.51 -6.26 27.16
CA ASP A 87 -6.07 -7.18 26.11
C ASP A 87 -6.92 -7.00 24.84
N TYR A 88 -6.51 -6.08 23.98
CA TYR A 88 -7.22 -5.77 22.74
C TYR A 88 -7.15 -6.89 21.69
N LEU A 89 -6.10 -7.73 21.71
CA LEU A 89 -6.06 -8.92 20.84
C LEU A 89 -7.12 -9.93 21.22
N LYS A 90 -7.30 -10.18 22.53
CA LYS A 90 -8.24 -11.17 23.02
C LYS A 90 -9.68 -10.66 23.02
N ASN A 91 -9.90 -9.41 23.44
CA ASN A 91 -11.23 -8.86 23.68
C ASN A 91 -11.75 -7.99 22.52
N GLY A 92 -10.88 -7.63 21.57
CA GLY A 92 -11.16 -6.62 20.57
C GLY A 92 -11.15 -5.21 21.13
N PHE A 93 -11.26 -4.23 20.22
CA PHE A 93 -11.37 -2.82 20.55
C PHE A 93 -12.37 -2.13 19.61
N TRP A 94 -13.20 -1.24 20.15
CA TRP A 94 -14.16 -0.44 19.40
C TRP A 94 -14.29 0.93 20.04
N SER A 95 -13.80 1.97 19.39
CA SER A 95 -14.01 3.35 19.81
C SER A 95 -15.44 3.78 19.53
N LYS A 96 -16.07 4.50 20.45
CA LYS A 96 -17.43 5.06 20.28
C LYS A 96 -17.38 6.46 19.65
N ASN A 97 -16.26 7.12 19.72
CA ASN A 97 -16.02 8.45 19.23
C ASN A 97 -14.53 8.69 19.03
N GLN A 98 -14.15 9.78 18.33
CA GLN A 98 -12.77 10.11 18.04
C GLN A 98 -11.87 10.30 19.28
N GLY A 99 -12.45 10.68 20.42
CA GLY A 99 -11.71 10.85 21.67
C GLY A 99 -11.26 9.54 22.32
N GLU A 100 -11.85 8.42 21.93
CA GLU A 100 -11.51 7.07 22.40
C GLU A 100 -10.52 6.35 21.47
N GLU A 101 -10.24 6.90 20.28
CA GLU A 101 -9.28 6.33 19.33
C GLU A 101 -7.88 6.30 19.93
N ILE A 102 -7.17 5.19 19.77
CA ILE A 102 -5.86 4.98 20.36
C ILE A 102 -4.77 5.27 19.32
N ARG A 103 -3.95 6.28 19.57
CA ARG A 103 -2.82 6.57 18.68
C ARG A 103 -1.83 5.41 18.63
N ILE A 104 -1.39 5.05 17.43
CA ILE A 104 -0.39 4.01 17.19
C ILE A 104 0.96 4.70 16.94
N PRO A 105 1.90 4.65 17.90
CA PRO A 105 3.19 5.32 17.73
C PRO A 105 4.02 4.71 16.60
N GLY A 106 4.52 5.57 15.70
CA GLY A 106 5.37 5.15 14.59
C GLY A 106 4.64 4.57 13.38
N LYS A 107 3.31 4.40 13.44
CA LYS A 107 2.50 3.98 12.30
C LYS A 107 2.39 5.09 11.29
N THR A 108 2.51 4.75 10.00
CA THR A 108 2.36 5.70 8.90
C THR A 108 1.34 5.22 7.87
N VAL A 109 0.62 6.19 7.30
CA VAL A 109 -0.26 5.97 6.15
C VAL A 109 0.23 6.85 5.01
N MET A 110 0.41 6.24 3.84
CA MET A 110 0.99 6.89 2.67
C MET A 110 0.02 6.87 1.51
N PHE A 111 -0.29 8.06 0.99
CA PHE A 111 -1.12 8.25 -0.20
C PHE A 111 -0.22 8.46 -1.42
N LEU A 112 -0.44 7.70 -2.48
CA LEU A 112 0.27 7.90 -3.74
C LEU A 112 -0.13 9.24 -4.35
N ASP A 113 0.80 10.20 -4.37
CA ASP A 113 0.62 11.51 -4.99
C ASP A 113 0.79 11.37 -6.51
N ARG A 114 1.95 10.91 -6.94
CA ARG A 114 2.28 10.72 -8.37
C ARG A 114 3.33 9.64 -8.60
N VAL A 115 3.49 9.25 -9.87
CA VAL A 115 4.54 8.35 -10.34
C VAL A 115 5.36 9.05 -11.41
N ILE A 116 6.67 9.16 -11.20
CA ILE A 116 7.60 9.87 -12.08
C ILE A 116 8.46 8.85 -12.81
N ASP A 117 8.52 8.89 -14.14
CA ASP A 117 9.50 8.11 -14.92
C ASP A 117 10.89 8.75 -14.75
N VAL A 118 11.75 8.06 -14.03
CA VAL A 118 13.13 8.48 -13.75
C VAL A 118 14.15 7.61 -14.50
N THR A 119 13.72 6.89 -15.53
CA THR A 119 14.52 5.88 -16.23
C THR A 119 15.85 6.43 -16.73
N ASP A 120 15.84 7.56 -17.41
CA ASP A 120 17.06 8.11 -18.00
C ASP A 120 18.00 8.65 -16.92
N GLU A 121 17.44 9.36 -15.94
CA GLU A 121 18.20 9.85 -14.79
C GLU A 121 18.82 8.69 -13.99
N TYR A 122 18.06 7.63 -13.76
CA TYR A 122 18.54 6.45 -13.06
C TYR A 122 19.70 5.78 -13.80
N ARG A 123 19.60 5.65 -15.12
CA ARG A 123 20.66 5.10 -15.96
C ARG A 123 21.94 5.94 -15.93
N GLU A 124 21.82 7.27 -15.86
CA GLU A 124 22.97 8.16 -15.70
C GLU A 124 23.64 7.94 -14.34
N VAL A 125 22.86 7.83 -13.27
CA VAL A 125 23.39 7.53 -11.94
C VAL A 125 24.12 6.19 -11.93
N LEU A 126 23.57 5.15 -12.56
CA LEU A 126 24.22 3.83 -12.67
C LEU A 126 25.55 3.92 -13.40
N LYS A 127 25.61 4.62 -14.55
CA LYS A 127 26.86 4.81 -15.31
C LYS A 127 27.98 5.46 -14.50
N ASN A 128 27.61 6.36 -13.57
CA ASN A 128 28.58 6.99 -12.69
C ASN A 128 29.16 6.03 -11.66
N PHE A 129 28.36 5.05 -11.20
CA PHE A 129 28.83 4.03 -10.27
C PHE A 129 29.60 2.90 -10.93
N GLU A 130 29.26 2.52 -12.19
CA GLU A 130 30.00 1.50 -12.94
C GLU A 130 31.46 1.86 -13.19
N LYS A 131 31.78 3.14 -13.15
CA LYS A 131 33.16 3.63 -13.28
C LYS A 131 34.01 3.45 -12.02
N ASP A 132 33.37 3.18 -10.87
CA ASP A 132 34.06 3.22 -9.58
C ASP A 132 34.58 1.87 -9.09
N ASP A 133 33.93 0.72 -9.29
CA ASP A 133 34.44 -0.57 -8.80
C ASP A 133 33.93 -1.87 -9.48
N GLY A 134 33.05 -1.79 -10.46
CA GLY A 134 32.59 -2.97 -11.23
C GLY A 134 31.65 -3.95 -10.50
N SER A 135 31.18 -3.67 -9.29
CA SER A 135 30.28 -4.55 -8.52
C SER A 135 28.80 -4.15 -8.63
N ILE A 136 28.02 -4.93 -9.37
CA ILE A 136 26.63 -4.67 -9.73
C ILE A 136 25.61 -4.68 -8.57
N PRO A 137 25.69 -5.50 -7.50
CA PRO A 137 24.62 -5.58 -6.50
C PRO A 137 24.44 -4.37 -5.58
N TYR A 138 25.51 -3.62 -5.34
CA TYR A 138 25.45 -2.43 -4.49
C TYR A 138 25.02 -1.15 -5.23
N THR A 139 25.14 -1.13 -6.54
CA THR A 139 24.86 0.04 -7.39
C THR A 139 23.38 0.39 -7.42
N SER A 140 22.46 -0.59 -7.49
CA SER A 140 21.03 -0.31 -7.55
C SER A 140 20.49 0.33 -6.27
N ARG A 141 20.91 -0.13 -5.09
CA ARG A 141 20.51 0.47 -3.80
C ARG A 141 21.06 1.89 -3.65
N ARG A 142 22.31 2.13 -4.08
CA ARG A 142 22.91 3.46 -4.09
C ARG A 142 22.20 4.37 -5.07
N ALA A 143 21.90 3.90 -6.27
CA ALA A 143 21.18 4.67 -7.28
C ALA A 143 19.78 5.05 -6.79
N ASN A 144 19.01 4.12 -6.20
CA ASN A 144 17.74 4.44 -5.56
C ASN A 144 17.92 5.58 -4.56
N SER A 145 18.87 5.46 -3.62
CA SER A 145 19.11 6.48 -2.60
C SER A 145 19.47 7.85 -3.17
N VAL A 146 20.20 7.92 -4.29
CA VAL A 146 20.53 9.19 -4.95
C VAL A 146 19.26 9.82 -5.53
N ILE A 147 18.46 9.04 -6.25
CA ILE A 147 17.20 9.51 -6.85
C ILE A 147 16.20 9.93 -5.75
N GLU A 148 15.98 9.08 -4.76
CA GLU A 148 15.05 9.35 -3.66
C GLU A 148 15.43 10.63 -2.89
N LYS A 149 16.70 10.83 -2.58
CA LYS A 149 17.19 12.05 -1.92
C LYS A 149 16.97 13.33 -2.73
N LYS A 150 17.11 13.26 -4.05
CA LYS A 150 16.87 14.40 -4.94
C LYS A 150 15.42 14.89 -4.86
N TYR A 151 14.49 13.96 -4.69
CA TYR A 151 13.05 14.25 -4.59
C TYR A 151 12.55 14.36 -3.14
N ALA A 152 13.42 14.23 -2.14
CA ALA A 152 13.04 14.30 -0.73
C ALA A 152 12.40 15.64 -0.38
N LYS A 153 11.25 15.61 0.29
CA LYS A 153 10.51 16.79 0.78
C LYS A 153 9.81 16.44 2.09
N LYS A 154 9.79 17.39 3.01
CA LYS A 154 9.09 17.19 4.31
C LYS A 154 7.63 16.81 4.10
N GLY A 155 7.19 15.74 4.76
CA GLY A 155 5.83 15.20 4.66
C GLY A 155 5.59 14.31 3.43
N PHE A 156 6.64 14.03 2.67
CA PHE A 156 6.60 13.13 1.53
C PHE A 156 7.69 12.08 1.62
N GLU A 157 7.39 10.90 1.08
CA GLU A 157 8.32 9.81 0.89
C GLU A 157 8.46 9.53 -0.60
N ALA A 158 9.68 9.25 -1.04
CA ALA A 158 10.00 8.90 -2.43
C ALA A 158 10.60 7.50 -2.45
N SER A 159 10.03 6.60 -3.24
CA SER A 159 10.51 5.22 -3.39
C SER A 159 10.76 4.90 -4.84
N CYS A 160 12.00 4.58 -5.18
CA CYS A 160 12.40 4.24 -6.55
C CYS A 160 12.31 2.72 -6.76
N ALA A 161 11.61 2.30 -7.81
CA ALA A 161 11.44 0.89 -8.14
C ALA A 161 11.77 0.60 -9.61
N ALA A 162 12.49 -0.51 -9.83
CA ALA A 162 12.69 -1.07 -11.16
C ALA A 162 11.44 -1.83 -11.60
N MET A 163 10.92 -1.49 -12.77
CA MET A 163 9.75 -2.12 -13.39
C MET A 163 10.12 -2.72 -14.75
N LEU A 164 9.23 -3.57 -15.29
CA LEU A 164 9.42 -4.21 -16.58
C LEU A 164 10.78 -4.90 -16.73
N ARG A 165 11.18 -5.65 -15.69
CA ARG A 165 12.48 -6.35 -15.60
C ARG A 165 13.70 -5.42 -15.71
N GLY A 166 13.60 -4.20 -15.13
CA GLY A 166 14.69 -3.21 -15.17
C GLY A 166 14.76 -2.39 -16.45
N ASN A 167 13.76 -2.51 -17.33
CA ASN A 167 13.68 -1.66 -18.52
C ASN A 167 13.20 -0.24 -18.22
N LYS A 168 12.47 -0.06 -17.12
CA LYS A 168 11.94 1.20 -16.63
C LYS A 168 12.21 1.36 -15.15
N TYR A 169 12.42 2.60 -14.73
CA TYR A 169 12.57 2.98 -13.33
C TYR A 169 11.58 4.09 -13.03
N TYR A 170 10.75 3.85 -12.02
CA TYR A 170 9.74 4.81 -11.59
C TYR A 170 9.98 5.21 -10.15
N LEU A 171 9.79 6.50 -9.88
CA LEU A 171 9.75 7.06 -8.54
C LEU A 171 8.29 7.20 -8.11
N PHE A 172 7.90 6.42 -7.13
CA PHE A 172 6.61 6.54 -6.46
C PHE A 172 6.73 7.59 -5.37
N TYR A 173 5.91 8.62 -5.46
CA TYR A 173 5.95 9.76 -4.56
C TYR A 173 4.72 9.78 -3.70
N TYR A 174 4.90 9.68 -2.38
CA TYR A 174 3.81 9.51 -1.42
C TYR A 174 3.73 10.68 -0.46
N LYS A 175 2.51 11.12 -0.17
CA LYS A 175 2.21 11.99 0.96
C LYS A 175 2.04 11.15 2.21
N VAL A 176 2.78 11.49 3.28
CA VAL A 176 2.84 10.68 4.51
C VAL A 176 2.04 11.34 5.62
N TYR A 177 1.25 10.53 6.33
CA TYR A 177 0.54 10.90 7.55
C TYR A 177 0.98 10.01 8.70
N GLU A 178 1.27 10.62 9.86
CA GLU A 178 1.86 9.97 11.04
C GLU A 178 0.90 9.91 12.25
N ASP A 179 -0.23 10.62 12.21
CA ASP A 179 -1.28 10.48 13.22
C ASP A 179 -2.27 9.41 12.78
N VAL A 180 -1.88 8.16 13.06
CA VAL A 180 -2.69 6.97 12.77
C VAL A 180 -3.19 6.40 14.08
N ARG A 181 -4.47 6.03 14.12
CA ARG A 181 -5.14 5.60 15.34
C ARG A 181 -5.90 4.32 15.11
N LEU A 182 -5.89 3.45 16.12
CA LEU A 182 -6.77 2.29 16.18
C LEU A 182 -8.19 2.76 16.50
N VAL A 183 -9.11 2.50 15.60
CA VAL A 183 -10.53 2.82 15.73
C VAL A 183 -11.31 1.59 16.11
N ALA A 184 -11.03 0.46 15.46
CA ALA A 184 -11.69 -0.81 15.75
C ALA A 184 -10.83 -2.00 15.33
N ALA A 185 -10.87 -3.05 16.13
CA ALA A 185 -10.34 -4.36 15.80
C ALA A 185 -11.18 -5.44 16.46
N PRO A 186 -11.63 -6.46 15.73
CA PRO A 186 -12.29 -7.59 16.34
C PRO A 186 -11.28 -8.41 17.17
N PRO A 187 -11.74 -9.24 18.12
CA PRO A 187 -10.89 -10.21 18.78
C PRO A 187 -10.19 -11.14 17.78
N THR A 188 -8.96 -11.55 18.08
CA THR A 188 -8.19 -12.47 17.22
C THR A 188 -8.93 -13.77 16.93
N CYS A 189 -9.76 -14.26 17.89
CA CYS A 189 -10.57 -15.46 17.69
C CYS A 189 -11.59 -15.34 16.54
N PHE A 190 -11.92 -14.12 16.10
CA PHE A 190 -12.79 -13.89 14.95
C PHE A 190 -12.18 -14.40 13.64
N GLY A 191 -10.84 -14.38 13.52
CA GLY A 191 -10.11 -14.97 12.40
C GLY A 191 -9.79 -16.47 12.56
N ALA A 192 -10.06 -17.06 13.72
CA ALA A 192 -9.57 -18.39 14.12
C ALA A 192 -10.64 -19.49 14.07
N PHE A 193 -11.61 -19.42 13.16
CA PHE A 193 -12.64 -20.46 13.07
C PHE A 193 -12.02 -21.82 12.69
N GLY A 194 -12.31 -22.86 13.47
CA GLY A 194 -11.78 -24.20 13.23
C GLY A 194 -10.36 -24.45 13.73
N LYS A 195 -9.85 -23.63 14.66
CA LYS A 195 -8.53 -23.68 15.34
C LYS A 195 -7.35 -23.08 14.58
N ASP A 196 -7.43 -22.88 13.28
CA ASP A 196 -6.34 -22.28 12.50
C ASP A 196 -6.67 -20.84 12.10
N THR A 197 -5.79 -19.90 12.45
CA THR A 197 -5.99 -18.46 12.19
C THR A 197 -5.91 -18.12 10.71
N ASP A 198 -5.02 -18.75 9.97
CA ASP A 198 -4.73 -18.41 8.57
C ASP A 198 -5.11 -19.49 7.55
N ASN A 199 -5.52 -20.67 8.01
CA ASN A 199 -5.88 -21.77 7.12
C ASN A 199 -7.34 -21.71 6.67
N TRP A 200 -7.55 -22.09 5.43
CA TRP A 200 -8.87 -22.24 4.88
C TRP A 200 -9.60 -23.45 5.53
N SER A 201 -10.79 -23.20 6.04
CA SER A 201 -11.66 -24.26 6.57
C SER A 201 -13.09 -24.08 6.06
N TRP A 202 -13.79 -25.19 5.83
CA TRP A 202 -15.18 -25.17 5.42
C TRP A 202 -16.12 -25.55 6.57
N PRO A 203 -17.23 -24.82 6.79
CA PRO A 203 -17.59 -23.53 6.19
C PRO A 203 -16.67 -22.41 6.70
N GLN A 204 -16.32 -21.46 5.82
CA GLN A 204 -15.44 -20.35 6.19
C GLN A 204 -16.24 -19.20 6.81
N HIS A 205 -15.99 -18.93 8.09
CA HIS A 205 -16.55 -17.82 8.84
C HIS A 205 -15.44 -17.01 9.50
N LYS A 206 -14.58 -16.40 8.66
CA LYS A 206 -13.44 -15.61 9.14
C LYS A 206 -13.66 -14.13 8.85
N GLY A 207 -13.20 -13.28 9.77
CA GLY A 207 -13.04 -11.86 9.56
C GLY A 207 -11.61 -11.45 9.84
N ASP A 208 -10.97 -10.82 8.86
CA ASP A 208 -9.60 -10.30 8.96
C ASP A 208 -9.65 -8.83 8.61
N PHE A 209 -10.02 -8.00 9.58
CA PHE A 209 -10.08 -6.55 9.41
C PHE A 209 -9.67 -5.78 10.66
N ALA A 210 -9.18 -4.56 10.47
CA ALA A 210 -9.00 -3.52 11.48
C ALA A 210 -9.28 -2.14 10.87
N MET A 211 -9.62 -1.18 11.70
CA MET A 211 -9.90 0.20 11.30
C MET A 211 -9.06 1.18 12.12
#